data_1c68ebf4eeb957cc4a99b8d77ee1fc35
#
_entry.id   1c68ebf4eeb957cc4a99b8d77ee1fc35
#
_cell.length_a   1.000
_cell.length_b   1.000
_cell.length_c   1.000
_cell.angle_alpha   90.00
_cell.angle_beta   90.00
_cell.angle_gamma   90.00
#
_symmetry.space_group_name_H-M   'P 1'
#
loop_
_entity.id
_entity.type
_entity.pdbx_description
1 polymer ?
#
loop_
_entity_poly.entity_id
_entity_poly.type
_entity_poly.pdbx_seq_one_letter_code
_entity_poly.pdbx_strand_id
1 'polypeptide(L)'
;TDVPESADWYNSSYIIAWGSNVPQTRTPDAHFFTEVRYKGTKTIAITPDYSEVAKLCDQWLAPKQGTDSALAMAMGHVILKRFHLDNPSDYFLNYCRHYTDMPMLVLLDDRDDGTTVPGRMVRASDLLDGLGESNNPQWKTVAFSTAGELVAPNGSIGFRWGEKGKWNLEQRAAGQETELTLSLLDLKDEVAAVGFPYFGGNENPHFRSVPQQPVLIHRLPAKRLTLASGESRLVVSVYDLVLANYGLDRGLDDENAAGDFSEVKAYTPAWAEQITGVPRHHIEQIAWEFADTAHKTHGRSMIILGAGVNHWYHMDMN
;
A
#
# COMPACT_ATOMS: atom_id res chain seq x y z
N THR A 1 -15.41 14.03 -6.33
CA THR A 1 -14.64 12.81 -6.62
C THR A 1 -14.95 12.40 -8.04
N ASP A 2 -13.96 12.41 -8.91
CA ASP A 2 -14.14 11.99 -10.28
C ASP A 2 -14.12 10.45 -10.31
N VAL A 3 -15.18 9.88 -10.86
CA VAL A 3 -15.27 8.45 -11.12
C VAL A 3 -15.00 8.26 -12.61
N PRO A 4 -14.09 7.36 -13.00
CA PRO A 4 -13.86 7.07 -14.41
C PRO A 4 -15.17 6.68 -15.10
N GLU A 5 -15.41 7.18 -16.30
CA GLU A 5 -16.53 6.74 -17.11
C GLU A 5 -16.37 5.28 -17.50
N SER A 6 -17.47 4.55 -17.59
CA SER A 6 -17.43 3.12 -17.96
C SER A 6 -16.82 2.88 -19.34
N ALA A 7 -16.88 3.87 -20.24
CA ALA A 7 -16.21 3.83 -21.53
C ALA A 7 -14.67 3.74 -21.40
N ASP A 8 -14.09 4.24 -20.30
CA ASP A 8 -12.64 4.13 -20.05
C ASP A 8 -12.19 2.68 -19.81
N TRP A 9 -13.12 1.79 -19.46
CA TRP A 9 -12.81 0.35 -19.32
C TRP A 9 -12.23 -0.24 -20.61
N TYR A 10 -12.57 0.32 -21.76
CA TYR A 10 -11.99 -0.08 -23.04
C TYR A 10 -10.46 0.12 -23.14
N ASN A 11 -9.91 0.96 -22.30
CA ASN A 11 -8.48 1.20 -22.20
C ASN A 11 -7.75 0.22 -21.27
N SER A 12 -8.51 -0.58 -20.49
CA SER A 12 -7.95 -1.55 -19.55
C SER A 12 -7.53 -2.83 -20.27
N SER A 13 -6.46 -3.43 -19.78
CA SER A 13 -5.97 -4.74 -20.23
C SER A 13 -6.25 -5.85 -19.22
N TYR A 14 -6.56 -5.47 -17.97
CA TYR A 14 -6.91 -6.38 -16.88
C TYR A 14 -7.94 -5.74 -15.97
N ILE A 15 -9.06 -6.42 -15.74
CA ILE A 15 -10.15 -5.91 -14.88
C ILE A 15 -10.53 -6.96 -13.85
N ILE A 16 -10.56 -6.55 -12.59
CA ILE A 16 -11.11 -7.34 -11.48
C ILE A 16 -12.46 -6.75 -11.08
N ALA A 17 -13.53 -7.50 -11.23
CA ALA A 17 -14.83 -7.18 -10.65
C ALA A 17 -14.91 -7.79 -9.25
N TRP A 18 -14.70 -6.98 -8.22
CA TRP A 18 -14.64 -7.41 -6.83
C TRP A 18 -15.91 -7.02 -6.07
N GLY A 19 -16.70 -8.01 -5.68
CA GLY A 19 -17.99 -7.79 -5.03
C GLY A 19 -18.97 -6.97 -5.88
N SER A 20 -18.76 -6.92 -7.18
CA SER A 20 -19.52 -6.11 -8.15
C SER A 20 -20.20 -6.98 -9.19
N ASN A 21 -21.50 -7.17 -9.07
CA ASN A 21 -22.28 -7.89 -10.09
C ASN A 21 -22.69 -6.94 -11.21
N VAL A 22 -21.70 -6.48 -11.99
CA VAL A 22 -21.85 -5.45 -13.04
C VAL A 22 -23.09 -5.66 -13.93
N PRO A 23 -23.38 -6.87 -14.46
CA PRO A 23 -24.51 -7.06 -15.36
C PRO A 23 -25.89 -6.80 -14.75
N GLN A 24 -26.01 -6.93 -13.42
CA GLN A 24 -27.28 -6.73 -12.72
C GLN A 24 -27.35 -5.41 -11.95
N THR A 25 -26.27 -5.02 -11.27
CA THR A 25 -26.28 -3.84 -10.39
C THR A 25 -25.82 -2.57 -11.09
N ARG A 26 -25.18 -2.71 -12.26
CA ARG A 26 -24.75 -1.63 -13.15
C ARG A 26 -25.18 -1.92 -14.59
N THR A 27 -26.43 -2.27 -14.79
CA THR A 27 -26.97 -2.72 -16.10
C THR A 27 -26.58 -1.81 -17.28
N PRO A 28 -26.59 -0.47 -17.18
CA PRO A 28 -26.11 0.39 -18.26
C PRO A 28 -24.64 0.20 -18.62
N ASP A 29 -23.83 -0.26 -17.68
CA ASP A 29 -22.39 -0.43 -17.89
C ASP A 29 -22.03 -1.86 -18.33
N ALA A 30 -22.99 -2.77 -18.34
CA ALA A 30 -22.77 -4.20 -18.61
C ALA A 30 -22.15 -4.45 -19.99
N HIS A 31 -22.55 -3.67 -21.00
CA HIS A 31 -22.03 -3.82 -22.35
C HIS A 31 -20.54 -3.47 -22.43
N PHE A 32 -20.07 -2.43 -21.72
CA PHE A 32 -18.64 -2.10 -21.65
C PHE A 32 -17.84 -3.27 -21.09
N PHE A 33 -18.33 -3.87 -20.00
CA PHE A 33 -17.67 -5.00 -19.36
C PHE A 33 -17.60 -6.24 -20.27
N THR A 34 -18.65 -6.47 -21.07
CA THR A 34 -18.69 -7.57 -22.03
C THR A 34 -17.77 -7.31 -23.22
N GLU A 35 -17.80 -6.10 -23.74
CA GLU A 35 -17.08 -5.72 -24.96
C GLU A 35 -15.57 -5.58 -24.78
N VAL A 36 -15.08 -5.25 -23.58
CA VAL A 36 -13.63 -5.20 -23.30
C VAL A 36 -12.94 -6.52 -23.59
N ARG A 37 -13.62 -7.63 -23.39
CA ARG A 37 -13.11 -8.98 -23.67
C ARG A 37 -12.81 -9.21 -25.15
N TYR A 38 -13.60 -8.62 -26.03
CA TYR A 38 -13.34 -8.68 -27.48
C TYR A 38 -12.07 -7.89 -27.87
N LYS A 39 -11.60 -7.01 -27.00
CA LYS A 39 -10.33 -6.28 -27.16
C LYS A 39 -9.15 -6.99 -26.49
N GLY A 40 -9.37 -8.19 -25.92
CA GLY A 40 -8.33 -9.00 -25.27
C GLY A 40 -8.10 -8.65 -23.80
N THR A 41 -8.95 -7.86 -23.18
CA THR A 41 -8.88 -7.58 -21.73
C THR A 41 -9.19 -8.84 -20.95
N LYS A 42 -8.31 -9.23 -20.05
CA LYS A 42 -8.55 -10.32 -19.09
C LYS A 42 -9.45 -9.83 -17.97
N THR A 43 -10.48 -10.62 -17.64
CA THR A 43 -11.48 -10.27 -16.63
C THR A 43 -11.56 -11.31 -15.53
N ILE A 44 -11.56 -10.85 -14.29
CA ILE A 44 -11.61 -11.68 -13.09
C ILE A 44 -12.83 -11.30 -12.26
N ALA A 45 -13.59 -12.27 -11.77
CA ALA A 45 -14.62 -12.05 -10.76
C ALA A 45 -14.13 -12.53 -9.39
N ILE A 46 -14.22 -11.67 -8.38
CA ILE A 46 -14.03 -12.03 -6.98
C ILE A 46 -15.36 -11.83 -6.27
N THR A 47 -16.06 -12.93 -6.02
CA THR A 47 -17.39 -12.95 -5.40
C THR A 47 -17.65 -14.32 -4.78
N PRO A 48 -18.32 -14.40 -3.61
CA PRO A 48 -18.52 -15.67 -2.91
C PRO A 48 -19.42 -16.66 -3.65
N ASP A 49 -20.25 -16.18 -4.56
CA ASP A 49 -21.18 -17.00 -5.37
C ASP A 49 -20.89 -16.87 -6.87
N TYR A 50 -21.33 -17.87 -7.64
CA TYR A 50 -21.22 -17.84 -9.10
C TYR A 50 -22.35 -17.01 -9.71
N SER A 51 -22.21 -15.69 -9.55
CA SER A 51 -23.20 -14.70 -10.03
C SER A 51 -23.07 -14.40 -11.54
N GLU A 52 -23.90 -13.49 -12.05
CA GLU A 52 -23.91 -13.15 -13.48
C GLU A 52 -22.56 -12.60 -13.97
N VAL A 53 -21.84 -11.85 -13.13
CA VAL A 53 -20.52 -11.33 -13.50
C VAL A 53 -19.51 -12.47 -13.69
N ALA A 54 -19.59 -13.52 -12.88
CA ALA A 54 -18.66 -14.66 -12.99
C ALA A 54 -18.76 -15.38 -14.33
N LYS A 55 -19.95 -15.44 -14.91
CA LYS A 55 -20.18 -16.03 -16.24
C LYS A 55 -19.49 -15.26 -17.36
N LEU A 56 -19.23 -13.98 -17.16
CA LEU A 56 -18.60 -13.09 -18.13
C LEU A 56 -17.11 -12.94 -17.92
N CYS A 57 -16.55 -13.58 -16.90
CA CYS A 57 -15.13 -13.49 -16.57
C CYS A 57 -14.33 -14.70 -17.04
N ASP A 58 -13.03 -14.49 -17.23
CA ASP A 58 -12.10 -15.57 -17.61
C ASP A 58 -11.76 -16.45 -16.40
N GLN A 59 -11.85 -15.90 -15.19
CA GLN A 59 -11.61 -16.62 -13.95
C GLN A 59 -12.51 -16.09 -12.83
N TRP A 60 -12.92 -17.00 -11.94
CA TRP A 60 -13.71 -16.70 -10.75
C TRP A 60 -13.01 -17.20 -9.49
N LEU A 61 -12.92 -16.32 -8.49
CA LEU A 61 -12.45 -16.62 -7.15
C LEU A 61 -13.63 -16.48 -6.19
N ALA A 62 -13.80 -17.48 -5.33
CA ALA A 62 -14.88 -17.54 -4.34
C ALA A 62 -14.31 -17.43 -2.91
N PRO A 63 -13.96 -16.25 -2.42
CA PRO A 63 -13.56 -16.11 -1.03
C PRO A 63 -14.75 -16.33 -0.10
N LYS A 64 -14.51 -16.85 1.10
CA LYS A 64 -15.52 -16.85 2.16
C LYS A 64 -15.97 -15.42 2.44
N GLN A 65 -17.25 -15.24 2.71
CA GLN A 65 -17.84 -13.93 2.98
C GLN A 65 -17.10 -13.23 4.15
N GLY A 66 -16.79 -11.95 3.98
CA GLY A 66 -16.13 -11.15 5.00
C GLY A 66 -14.62 -11.40 5.15
N THR A 67 -14.00 -12.05 4.17
CA THR A 67 -12.55 -12.31 4.18
C THR A 67 -11.79 -11.58 3.05
N ASP A 68 -12.45 -10.62 2.43
CA ASP A 68 -11.89 -9.86 1.31
C ASP A 68 -10.60 -9.12 1.66
N SER A 69 -10.53 -8.55 2.88
CA SER A 69 -9.31 -7.88 3.37
C SER A 69 -8.11 -8.81 3.41
N ALA A 70 -8.30 -10.07 3.84
CA ALA A 70 -7.22 -11.05 3.87
C ALA A 70 -6.71 -11.37 2.46
N LEU A 71 -7.63 -11.47 1.50
CA LEU A 71 -7.28 -11.67 0.09
C LEU A 71 -6.52 -10.46 -0.46
N ALA A 72 -7.01 -9.24 -0.18
CA ALA A 72 -6.37 -8.00 -0.63
C ALA A 72 -4.96 -7.84 -0.05
N MET A 73 -4.78 -8.11 1.25
CA MET A 73 -3.47 -8.07 1.89
C MET A 73 -2.50 -9.07 1.26
N ALA A 74 -2.94 -10.30 0.97
CA ALA A 74 -2.09 -11.29 0.33
C ALA A 74 -1.72 -10.92 -1.11
N MET A 75 -2.66 -10.34 -1.87
CA MET A 75 -2.34 -9.81 -3.21
C MET A 75 -1.32 -8.69 -3.12
N GLY A 76 -1.47 -7.77 -2.15
CA GLY A 76 -0.51 -6.70 -1.87
C GLY A 76 0.88 -7.25 -1.51
N HIS A 77 0.94 -8.28 -0.66
CA HIS A 77 2.19 -8.95 -0.31
C HIS A 77 2.93 -9.50 -1.55
N VAL A 78 2.20 -10.16 -2.46
CA VAL A 78 2.77 -10.68 -3.72
C VAL A 78 3.30 -9.55 -4.60
N ILE A 79 2.51 -8.49 -4.77
CA ILE A 79 2.88 -7.34 -5.61
C ILE A 79 4.14 -6.66 -5.07
N LEU A 80 4.16 -6.35 -3.78
CA LEU A 80 5.28 -5.70 -3.13
C LEU A 80 6.54 -6.58 -3.18
N LYS A 81 6.42 -7.89 -2.90
CA LYS A 81 7.55 -8.80 -3.00
C LYS A 81 8.12 -8.85 -4.42
N ARG A 82 7.26 -9.07 -5.41
CA ARG A 82 7.68 -9.29 -6.81
C ARG A 82 8.21 -8.04 -7.50
N PHE A 83 7.55 -6.88 -7.30
CA PHE A 83 7.79 -5.67 -8.09
C PHE A 83 8.49 -4.55 -7.33
N HIS A 84 8.69 -4.71 -6.01
CA HIS A 84 9.43 -3.74 -5.20
C HIS A 84 10.70 -4.32 -4.58
N LEU A 85 10.75 -5.66 -4.33
CA LEU A 85 11.91 -6.29 -3.71
C LEU A 85 12.66 -7.22 -4.65
N ASP A 86 12.01 -8.28 -5.18
CA ASP A 86 12.69 -9.31 -5.98
C ASP A 86 13.15 -8.75 -7.35
N ASN A 87 12.27 -8.04 -8.05
CA ASN A 87 12.54 -7.39 -9.33
C ASN A 87 11.95 -5.99 -9.35
N PRO A 88 12.60 -5.01 -8.73
CA PRO A 88 12.10 -3.65 -8.63
C PRO A 88 11.70 -3.07 -9.97
N SER A 89 10.49 -2.55 -10.07
CA SER A 89 9.96 -1.93 -11.28
C SER A 89 10.11 -0.41 -11.20
N ASP A 90 10.85 0.19 -12.12
CA ASP A 90 10.99 1.64 -12.20
C ASP A 90 9.64 2.34 -12.30
N TYR A 91 8.67 1.74 -12.99
CA TYR A 91 7.32 2.27 -13.08
C TYR A 91 6.67 2.42 -11.69
N PHE A 92 6.68 1.37 -10.87
CA PHE A 92 6.10 1.41 -9.52
C PHE A 92 6.91 2.28 -8.57
N LEU A 93 8.24 2.17 -8.59
CA LEU A 93 9.08 2.98 -7.72
C LEU A 93 8.95 4.49 -8.02
N ASN A 94 8.90 4.85 -9.30
CA ASN A 94 8.68 6.25 -9.70
C ASN A 94 7.26 6.72 -9.34
N TYR A 95 6.27 5.84 -9.48
CA TYR A 95 4.91 6.15 -9.03
C TYR A 95 4.88 6.46 -7.52
N CYS A 96 5.53 5.62 -6.70
CA CYS A 96 5.64 5.83 -5.26
C CYS A 96 6.32 7.16 -4.92
N ARG A 97 7.39 7.53 -5.64
CA ARG A 97 8.11 8.79 -5.39
C ARG A 97 7.32 10.03 -5.76
N HIS A 98 6.49 9.96 -6.80
CA HIS A 98 5.82 11.15 -7.36
C HIS A 98 4.39 11.34 -6.86
N TYR A 99 3.66 10.25 -6.59
CA TYR A 99 2.20 10.30 -6.42
C TYR A 99 1.73 9.83 -5.04
N THR A 100 2.65 9.44 -4.15
CA THR A 100 2.33 8.93 -2.82
C THR A 100 3.16 9.61 -1.74
N ASP A 101 2.81 9.37 -0.49
CA ASP A 101 3.58 9.80 0.69
C ASP A 101 4.68 8.80 1.09
N MET A 102 4.90 7.77 0.32
CA MET A 102 5.88 6.71 0.64
C MET A 102 7.30 7.20 0.92
N PRO A 103 7.83 8.27 0.29
CA PRO A 103 9.14 8.81 0.63
C PRO A 103 9.19 9.55 1.97
N MET A 104 8.03 9.93 2.53
CA MET A 104 7.97 10.80 3.71
C MET A 104 8.42 10.09 4.97
N LEU A 105 8.99 10.87 5.89
CA LEU A 105 9.50 10.37 7.17
C LEU A 105 8.43 10.41 8.26
N VAL A 106 8.41 9.35 9.07
CA VAL A 106 7.53 9.19 10.23
C VAL A 106 8.40 9.04 11.47
N LEU A 107 8.08 9.80 12.52
CA LEU A 107 8.66 9.63 13.85
C LEU A 107 8.20 8.32 14.46
N LEU A 108 9.09 7.63 15.15
CA LEU A 108 8.72 6.49 15.97
C LEU A 108 8.49 6.95 17.42
N ASP A 109 7.38 6.53 18.00
CA ASP A 109 7.02 6.78 19.39
C ASP A 109 7.36 5.56 20.24
N ASP A 110 8.10 5.77 21.34
CA ASP A 110 8.52 4.71 22.24
C ASP A 110 7.35 4.14 23.03
N ARG A 111 7.40 2.84 23.30
CA ARG A 111 6.48 2.11 24.18
C ARG A 111 7.20 1.64 25.43
N ASP A 112 6.43 1.38 26.48
CA ASP A 112 6.95 0.91 27.78
C ASP A 112 7.63 -0.46 27.70
N ASP A 113 7.31 -1.26 26.66
CA ASP A 113 7.89 -2.59 26.43
C ASP A 113 9.20 -2.59 25.64
N GLY A 114 9.73 -1.40 25.34
CA GLY A 114 10.98 -1.22 24.57
C GLY A 114 10.80 -1.35 23.06
N THR A 115 9.58 -1.53 22.58
CA THR A 115 9.25 -1.43 21.16
C THR A 115 8.83 -0.01 20.80
N THR A 116 8.66 0.27 19.53
CA THR A 116 8.14 1.55 19.04
C THR A 116 6.87 1.36 18.24
N VAL A 117 6.17 2.44 17.97
CA VAL A 117 5.01 2.48 17.06
C VAL A 117 5.14 3.66 16.11
N PRO A 118 4.55 3.59 14.90
CA PRO A 118 4.51 4.75 14.01
C PRO A 118 3.75 5.91 14.65
N GLY A 119 4.40 7.05 14.73
CA GLY A 119 3.82 8.29 15.20
C GLY A 119 3.39 9.20 14.05
N ARG A 120 3.60 10.49 14.18
CA ARG A 120 3.26 11.47 13.14
C ARG A 120 4.39 11.63 12.11
N MET A 121 4.04 12.13 10.94
CA MET A 121 5.03 12.54 9.93
C MET A 121 5.92 13.68 10.46
N VAL A 122 7.19 13.61 10.11
CA VAL A 122 8.15 14.70 10.34
C VAL A 122 7.77 15.90 9.48
N ARG A 123 7.83 17.09 10.08
CA ARG A 123 7.58 18.37 9.41
C ARG A 123 8.86 19.18 9.31
N ALA A 124 8.94 20.05 8.33
CA ALA A 124 10.08 20.96 8.20
C ALA A 124 10.27 21.80 9.49
N SER A 125 9.19 22.22 10.14
CA SER A 125 9.23 22.94 11.42
C SER A 125 9.81 22.16 12.60
N ASP A 126 9.91 20.83 12.50
CA ASP A 126 10.54 20.00 13.51
C ASP A 126 12.07 20.06 13.44
N LEU A 127 12.62 20.60 12.35
CA LEU A 127 14.03 20.63 12.04
C LEU A 127 14.62 22.04 12.21
N LEU A 128 15.93 22.10 12.43
CA LEU A 128 16.63 23.37 12.58
C LEU A 128 16.39 24.24 11.33
N ASP A 129 16.09 25.51 11.57
CA ASP A 129 15.79 26.50 10.54
C ASP A 129 14.67 26.09 9.56
N GLY A 130 13.84 25.09 9.92
CA GLY A 130 12.74 24.60 9.09
C GLY A 130 13.16 24.16 7.68
N LEU A 131 14.40 23.68 7.50
CA LEU A 131 15.03 23.41 6.20
C LEU A 131 15.01 24.62 5.23
N GLY A 132 15.05 25.86 5.77
CA GLY A 132 14.94 27.09 4.99
C GLY A 132 13.54 27.40 4.46
N GLU A 133 12.51 26.64 4.88
CA GLU A 133 11.13 26.83 4.46
C GLU A 133 10.46 27.95 5.28
N SER A 134 10.26 29.11 4.66
CA SER A 134 9.68 30.28 5.31
C SER A 134 8.15 30.31 5.36
N ASN A 135 7.49 29.56 4.46
CA ASN A 135 6.02 29.55 4.34
C ASN A 135 5.43 28.25 4.87
N ASN A 136 4.78 28.32 6.03
CA ASN A 136 4.09 27.19 6.66
C ASN A 136 4.95 25.92 6.80
N PRO A 137 6.15 25.98 7.40
CA PRO A 137 7.02 24.80 7.56
C PRO A 137 6.35 23.66 8.36
N GLN A 138 5.38 23.99 9.23
CA GLN A 138 4.59 23.04 10.00
C GLN A 138 3.66 22.17 9.15
N TRP A 139 3.47 22.49 7.87
CA TRP A 139 2.62 21.74 6.96
C TRP A 139 3.43 20.93 5.94
N LYS A 140 4.74 21.18 5.85
CA LYS A 140 5.59 20.55 4.85
C LYS A 140 6.22 19.29 5.40
N THR A 141 5.88 18.16 4.79
CA THR A 141 6.50 16.87 5.09
C THR A 141 7.90 16.81 4.49
N VAL A 142 8.75 16.02 5.10
CA VAL A 142 10.15 15.88 4.70
C VAL A 142 10.48 14.45 4.32
N ALA A 143 11.49 14.32 3.46
CA ALA A 143 12.03 13.05 3.00
C ALA A 143 13.57 13.12 3.02
N PHE A 144 14.23 11.99 2.78
CA PHE A 144 15.63 11.96 2.41
C PHE A 144 15.79 11.94 0.90
N SER A 145 16.78 12.66 0.40
CA SER A 145 17.28 12.46 -0.95
C SER A 145 18.10 11.18 -1.03
N THR A 146 18.37 10.69 -2.24
CA THR A 146 19.30 9.56 -2.47
C THR A 146 20.73 9.87 -2.01
N ALA A 147 21.09 11.15 -1.88
CA ALA A 147 22.34 11.58 -1.28
C ALA A 147 22.35 11.57 0.26
N GLY A 148 21.20 11.24 0.88
CA GLY A 148 21.07 11.21 2.35
C GLY A 148 20.81 12.57 2.98
N GLU A 149 20.44 13.59 2.22
CA GLU A 149 20.11 14.92 2.72
C GLU A 149 18.61 15.03 3.03
N LEU A 150 18.27 15.76 4.10
CA LEU A 150 16.90 16.08 4.44
C LEU A 150 16.38 17.17 3.51
N VAL A 151 15.22 16.93 2.93
CA VAL A 151 14.59 17.86 1.97
C VAL A 151 13.07 17.95 2.21
N ALA A 152 12.51 19.11 1.93
CA ALA A 152 11.06 19.30 1.83
C ALA A 152 10.71 19.36 0.32
N PRO A 153 10.27 18.25 -0.30
CA PRO A 153 10.07 18.22 -1.74
C PRO A 153 8.88 19.09 -2.16
N ASN A 154 8.97 19.70 -3.35
CA ASN A 154 7.84 20.40 -3.94
C ASN A 154 6.65 19.44 -4.12
N GLY A 155 5.43 19.96 -4.03
CA GLY A 155 4.21 19.13 -4.13
C GLY A 155 3.84 18.41 -2.84
N SER A 156 4.66 18.50 -1.77
CA SER A 156 4.24 18.09 -0.44
C SER A 156 3.08 18.97 0.04
N ILE A 157 2.43 18.56 1.13
CA ILE A 157 1.15 19.17 1.54
C ILE A 157 1.20 20.71 1.69
N GLY A 158 2.35 21.26 2.07
CA GLY A 158 2.56 22.70 2.21
C GLY A 158 2.72 23.47 0.89
N PHE A 159 2.82 22.77 -0.23
CA PHE A 159 2.95 23.36 -1.57
C PHE A 159 1.73 23.16 -2.46
N ARG A 160 0.58 22.97 -1.87
CA ARG A 160 -0.65 22.61 -2.59
C ARG A 160 -1.15 23.71 -3.57
N TRP A 161 -0.70 24.95 -3.43
CA TRP A 161 -1.17 26.09 -4.20
C TRP A 161 -0.02 26.83 -4.89
N GLY A 162 -0.33 27.48 -6.02
CA GLY A 162 0.62 28.25 -6.80
C GLY A 162 1.41 27.37 -7.79
N GLU A 163 2.49 27.89 -8.32
CA GLU A 163 3.34 27.17 -9.30
C GLU A 163 3.96 25.88 -8.73
N LYS A 164 4.23 25.88 -7.42
CA LYS A 164 4.70 24.70 -6.69
C LYS A 164 3.56 23.82 -6.16
N GLY A 165 2.33 24.26 -6.32
CA GLY A 165 1.13 23.64 -5.77
C GLY A 165 0.58 22.57 -6.68
N LYS A 166 1.35 21.51 -6.92
CA LYS A 166 0.90 20.33 -7.63
C LYS A 166 0.46 19.25 -6.66
N TRP A 167 -0.44 18.40 -7.10
CA TRP A 167 -0.89 17.25 -6.32
C TRP A 167 0.18 16.15 -6.20
N ASN A 168 1.19 16.21 -7.08
CA ASN A 168 2.26 15.23 -7.18
C ASN A 168 3.52 15.79 -6.55
N LEU A 169 4.32 14.94 -5.93
CA LEU A 169 5.66 15.30 -5.51
C LEU A 169 6.53 15.55 -6.75
N GLU A 170 7.17 16.70 -6.80
CA GLU A 170 8.20 16.94 -7.77
C GLU A 170 9.52 16.44 -7.20
N GLN A 171 10.34 15.82 -8.04
CA GLN A 171 11.71 15.46 -7.67
C GLN A 171 12.59 16.72 -7.65
N ARG A 172 12.16 17.72 -6.86
CA ARG A 172 12.81 19.01 -6.68
C ARG A 172 12.66 19.50 -5.25
N ALA A 173 13.72 20.03 -4.70
CA ALA A 173 13.72 20.73 -3.43
C ALA A 173 14.57 22.01 -3.56
N ALA A 174 14.10 23.12 -3.01
CA ALA A 174 14.77 24.43 -3.08
C ALA A 174 15.17 24.84 -4.51
N GLY A 175 14.39 24.42 -5.54
CA GLY A 175 14.64 24.73 -6.95
C GLY A 175 15.63 23.82 -7.66
N GLN A 176 16.25 22.87 -6.96
CA GLN A 176 17.18 21.89 -7.54
C GLN A 176 16.51 20.54 -7.77
N GLU A 177 16.95 19.83 -8.81
CA GLU A 177 16.53 18.43 -9.01
C GLU A 177 17.07 17.57 -7.87
N THR A 178 16.17 16.74 -7.29
CA THR A 178 16.49 15.94 -6.11
C THR A 178 15.70 14.66 -6.18
N GLU A 179 16.36 13.54 -6.35
CA GLU A 179 15.72 12.24 -6.29
C GLU A 179 15.46 11.83 -4.83
N LEU A 180 14.22 11.43 -4.53
CA LEU A 180 13.83 11.00 -3.19
C LEU A 180 14.13 9.52 -2.97
N THR A 181 14.65 9.20 -1.80
CA THR A 181 14.80 7.83 -1.34
C THR A 181 13.45 7.28 -0.85
N LEU A 182 13.13 6.04 -1.20
CA LEU A 182 11.95 5.35 -0.67
C LEU A 182 12.28 4.61 0.63
N SER A 183 13.33 3.80 0.63
CA SER A 183 13.73 3.02 1.79
C SER A 183 14.93 3.61 2.50
N LEU A 184 14.95 3.55 3.83
CA LEU A 184 16.12 3.92 4.63
C LEU A 184 17.13 2.79 4.80
N LEU A 185 16.98 1.68 4.07
CA LEU A 185 17.83 0.48 4.26
C LEU A 185 19.33 0.80 4.17
N ASP A 186 19.73 1.62 3.20
CA ASP A 186 21.13 2.02 2.99
C ASP A 186 21.56 3.26 3.84
N LEU A 187 20.59 3.96 4.40
CA LEU A 187 20.82 5.17 5.20
C LEU A 187 20.66 4.93 6.71
N LYS A 188 20.23 3.75 7.11
CA LYS A 188 19.90 3.42 8.51
C LYS A 188 21.08 3.58 9.45
N ASP A 189 20.80 4.05 10.65
CA ASP A 189 21.75 4.01 11.77
C ASP A 189 21.54 2.75 12.62
N GLU A 190 20.31 2.26 12.67
CA GLU A 190 19.92 1.06 13.42
C GLU A 190 18.68 0.37 12.83
N VAL A 191 18.33 -0.77 13.39
CA VAL A 191 17.10 -1.51 13.10
C VAL A 191 16.17 -1.39 14.28
N ALA A 192 15.01 -0.75 14.08
CA ALA A 192 13.99 -0.56 15.10
C ALA A 192 12.97 -1.71 15.12
N ALA A 193 12.50 -2.07 16.31
CA ALA A 193 11.37 -2.98 16.51
C ALA A 193 10.08 -2.15 16.56
N VAL A 194 9.24 -2.27 15.55
CA VAL A 194 8.02 -1.45 15.36
C VAL A 194 6.78 -2.32 15.42
N GLY A 195 5.82 -1.92 16.24
CA GLY A 195 4.54 -2.61 16.43
C GLY A 195 3.49 -2.16 15.44
N PHE A 196 2.83 -3.12 14.81
CA PHE A 196 1.69 -2.91 13.91
C PHE A 196 0.44 -3.59 14.46
N PRO A 197 -0.75 -2.96 14.33
CA PRO A 197 -2.01 -3.64 14.63
C PRO A 197 -2.15 -4.89 13.76
N TYR A 198 -2.61 -5.99 14.37
CA TYR A 198 -2.85 -7.23 13.67
C TYR A 198 -4.28 -7.71 13.90
N PHE A 199 -5.02 -7.87 12.82
CA PHE A 199 -6.38 -8.40 12.81
C PHE A 199 -6.34 -9.88 12.42
N GLY A 200 -5.57 -10.66 13.16
CA GLY A 200 -5.37 -12.07 12.90
C GLY A 200 -6.52 -12.91 13.39
N GLY A 201 -7.29 -13.40 12.46
CA GLY A 201 -8.02 -14.62 12.57
C GLY A 201 -9.14 -14.72 13.62
N ASN A 202 -9.64 -15.90 13.71
CA ASN A 202 -10.80 -16.35 14.48
C ASN A 202 -10.65 -16.32 16.02
N GLU A 203 -9.57 -15.77 16.53
CA GLU A 203 -9.24 -15.90 17.96
C GLU A 203 -10.08 -14.99 18.85
N ASN A 204 -10.83 -14.06 18.28
CA ASN A 204 -11.63 -13.16 19.09
C ASN A 204 -12.96 -12.77 18.43
N PRO A 205 -14.01 -13.57 18.62
CA PRO A 205 -15.35 -13.24 18.12
C PRO A 205 -16.00 -12.02 18.82
N HIS A 206 -15.36 -11.46 19.87
CA HIS A 206 -15.91 -10.39 20.68
C HIS A 206 -14.97 -9.18 20.73
N PHE A 207 -14.93 -8.40 19.68
CA PHE A 207 -14.18 -7.14 19.58
C PHE A 207 -14.35 -6.17 20.76
N ARG A 208 -15.43 -6.30 21.52
CA ARG A 208 -15.77 -5.38 22.63
C ARG A 208 -15.06 -5.70 23.94
N SER A 209 -14.37 -6.80 24.04
CA SER A 209 -13.79 -7.28 25.31
C SER A 209 -12.27 -7.43 25.30
N VAL A 210 -11.58 -7.00 24.24
CA VAL A 210 -10.13 -7.15 24.15
C VAL A 210 -9.45 -5.87 24.63
N PRO A 211 -8.80 -5.90 25.79
CA PRO A 211 -8.10 -4.72 26.32
C PRO A 211 -6.87 -4.31 25.50
N GLN A 212 -6.33 -5.23 24.68
CA GLN A 212 -5.18 -4.98 23.82
C GLN A 212 -5.39 -5.69 22.49
N GLN A 213 -5.30 -4.94 21.39
CA GLN A 213 -5.23 -5.54 20.05
C GLN A 213 -3.91 -6.32 19.93
N PRO A 214 -3.93 -7.51 19.31
CA PRO A 214 -2.69 -8.19 18.97
C PRO A 214 -1.82 -7.28 18.11
N VAL A 215 -0.54 -7.28 18.41
CA VAL A 215 0.46 -6.45 17.71
C VAL A 215 1.49 -7.37 17.10
N LEU A 216 1.77 -7.19 15.81
CA LEU A 216 2.93 -7.79 15.18
C LEU A 216 4.10 -6.83 15.28
N ILE A 217 5.23 -7.32 15.77
CA ILE A 217 6.47 -6.55 15.81
C ILE A 217 7.28 -6.90 14.57
N HIS A 218 7.56 -5.89 13.77
CA HIS A 218 8.42 -5.99 12.61
C HIS A 218 9.71 -5.21 12.80
N ARG A 219 10.75 -5.59 12.07
CA ARG A 219 12.03 -4.93 12.07
C ARG A 219 12.19 -4.00 10.87
N LEU A 220 12.47 -2.73 11.13
CA LEU A 220 12.58 -1.70 10.11
C LEU A 220 13.91 -0.98 10.17
N PRO A 221 14.45 -0.53 9.01
CA PRO A 221 15.60 0.35 8.99
C PRO A 221 15.18 1.72 9.52
N ALA A 222 15.87 2.21 10.53
CA ALA A 222 15.60 3.49 11.17
C ALA A 222 16.82 4.39 11.17
N LYS A 223 16.60 5.68 11.10
CA LYS A 223 17.64 6.70 11.16
C LYS A 223 17.38 7.66 12.33
N ARG A 224 18.47 8.08 13.02
CA ARG A 224 18.35 9.08 14.07
C ARG A 224 18.29 10.47 13.48
N LEU A 225 17.35 11.26 13.98
CA LEU A 225 17.12 12.63 13.57
C LEU A 225 17.14 13.53 14.81
N THR A 226 17.97 14.57 14.77
CA THR A 226 17.96 15.59 15.80
C THR A 226 16.94 16.66 15.44
N LEU A 227 15.94 16.83 16.29
CA LEU A 227 14.90 17.83 16.14
C LEU A 227 15.38 19.21 16.56
N ALA A 228 14.69 20.27 16.17
CA ALA A 228 14.96 21.64 16.57
C ALA A 228 14.91 21.84 18.11
N SER A 229 14.18 20.98 18.82
CA SER A 229 14.17 20.91 20.29
C SER A 229 15.48 20.42 20.90
N GLY A 230 16.39 19.86 20.12
CA GLY A 230 17.58 19.13 20.56
C GLY A 230 17.33 17.66 20.90
N GLU A 231 16.08 17.20 20.84
CA GLU A 231 15.73 15.80 21.07
C GLU A 231 16.18 14.92 19.87
N SER A 232 16.75 13.76 20.16
CA SER A 232 17.10 12.76 19.14
C SER A 232 16.00 11.72 19.07
N ARG A 233 15.38 11.57 17.89
CA ARG A 233 14.28 10.63 17.61
C ARG A 233 14.61 9.70 16.46
N LEU A 234 14.04 8.51 16.49
CA LEU A 234 14.08 7.59 15.34
C LEU A 234 13.02 7.97 14.34
N VAL A 235 13.39 7.86 13.06
CA VAL A 235 12.48 8.02 11.92
C VAL A 235 12.60 6.83 10.98
N VAL A 236 11.50 6.52 10.32
CA VAL A 236 11.40 5.54 9.24
C VAL A 236 10.69 6.18 8.06
N SER A 237 10.81 5.61 6.86
CA SER A 237 9.98 6.05 5.74
C SER A 237 8.60 5.39 5.78
N VAL A 238 7.59 6.03 5.19
CA VAL A 238 6.27 5.39 4.98
C VAL A 238 6.42 4.12 4.14
N TYR A 239 7.30 4.13 3.14
CA TYR A 239 7.59 2.95 2.33
C TYR A 239 8.07 1.76 3.16
N ASP A 240 9.02 1.98 4.08
CA ASP A 240 9.51 0.94 4.97
C ASP A 240 8.41 0.42 5.91
N LEU A 241 7.52 1.32 6.37
CA LEU A 241 6.34 0.92 7.15
C LEU A 241 5.39 0.05 6.34
N VAL A 242 5.12 0.38 5.08
CA VAL A 242 4.25 -0.41 4.21
C VAL A 242 4.84 -1.79 3.98
N LEU A 243 6.12 -1.89 3.60
CA LEU A 243 6.77 -3.19 3.37
C LEU A 243 6.73 -4.09 4.62
N ALA A 244 6.99 -3.52 5.79
CA ALA A 244 6.95 -4.24 7.06
C ALA A 244 5.52 -4.65 7.43
N ASN A 245 4.55 -3.75 7.31
CA ASN A 245 3.15 -4.06 7.60
C ASN A 245 2.61 -5.22 6.74
N TYR A 246 3.10 -5.37 5.50
CA TYR A 246 2.79 -6.51 4.66
C TYR A 246 3.63 -7.77 4.96
N GLY A 247 4.49 -7.74 5.98
CA GLY A 247 5.27 -8.89 6.44
C GLY A 247 6.36 -9.34 5.46
N LEU A 248 6.98 -8.42 4.74
CA LEU A 248 8.00 -8.73 3.75
C LEU A 248 9.39 -8.84 4.38
N ASP A 249 10.06 -9.98 4.16
CA ASP A 249 11.44 -10.16 4.59
C ASP A 249 12.40 -9.30 3.75
N ARG A 250 13.26 -8.55 4.47
CA ARG A 250 14.28 -7.69 3.88
C ARG A 250 15.67 -7.92 4.46
N GLY A 251 15.87 -9.10 5.08
CA GLY A 251 17.15 -9.46 5.70
C GLY A 251 17.45 -8.65 6.98
N LEU A 252 16.43 -8.28 7.74
CA LEU A 252 16.55 -7.52 8.98
C LEU A 252 16.35 -8.38 10.25
N ASP A 253 16.45 -9.70 10.12
CA ASP A 253 16.19 -10.68 11.19
C ASP A 253 14.79 -10.55 11.80
N ASP A 254 13.78 -10.32 10.95
CA ASP A 254 12.38 -10.16 11.32
C ASP A 254 11.68 -11.53 11.36
N GLU A 255 11.38 -12.02 12.56
CA GLU A 255 10.73 -13.32 12.76
C GLU A 255 9.30 -13.39 12.19
N ASN A 256 8.62 -12.25 12.09
CA ASN A 256 7.26 -12.16 11.57
C ASN A 256 7.20 -11.93 10.05
N ALA A 257 8.32 -11.58 9.42
CA ALA A 257 8.39 -11.43 7.98
C ALA A 257 8.54 -12.78 7.27
N ALA A 258 7.98 -12.88 6.07
CA ALA A 258 8.01 -14.09 5.25
C ALA A 258 8.96 -13.92 4.06
N GLY A 259 9.84 -14.88 3.88
CA GLY A 259 10.71 -14.98 2.70
C GLY A 259 10.03 -15.63 1.50
N ASP A 260 8.99 -16.46 1.73
CA ASP A 260 8.30 -17.24 0.71
C ASP A 260 6.78 -17.20 0.87
N PHE A 261 6.05 -17.29 -0.24
CA PHE A 261 4.58 -17.27 -0.27
C PHE A 261 3.93 -18.50 0.37
N SER A 262 4.68 -19.59 0.55
CA SER A 262 4.19 -20.83 1.17
C SER A 262 4.26 -20.82 2.70
N GLU A 263 4.99 -19.88 3.30
CA GLU A 263 5.01 -19.72 4.74
C GLU A 263 3.66 -19.24 5.26
N VAL A 264 3.17 -19.84 6.35
CA VAL A 264 1.91 -19.41 6.98
C VAL A 264 2.24 -18.30 7.99
N LYS A 265 2.55 -17.12 7.47
CA LYS A 265 2.75 -15.88 8.23
C LYS A 265 1.76 -14.82 7.78
N ALA A 266 1.51 -13.82 8.61
CA ALA A 266 0.55 -12.77 8.31
C ALA A 266 0.75 -12.19 6.91
N TYR A 267 -0.35 -12.10 6.19
CA TYR A 267 -0.50 -11.52 4.85
C TYR A 267 0.13 -12.29 3.69
N THR A 268 0.72 -13.46 3.92
CA THR A 268 1.16 -14.31 2.81
C THR A 268 -0.03 -14.96 2.07
N PRO A 269 0.14 -15.41 0.82
CA PRO A 269 -0.86 -16.22 0.12
C PRO A 269 -1.27 -17.48 0.88
N ALA A 270 -0.33 -18.17 1.54
CA ALA A 270 -0.64 -19.37 2.33
C ALA A 270 -1.49 -19.06 3.58
N TRP A 271 -1.26 -17.93 4.23
CA TRP A 271 -2.10 -17.43 5.33
C TRP A 271 -3.51 -17.09 4.83
N ALA A 272 -3.61 -16.35 3.72
CA ALA A 272 -4.89 -15.97 3.15
C ALA A 272 -5.70 -17.16 2.65
N GLU A 273 -5.07 -18.19 2.11
CA GLU A 273 -5.74 -19.45 1.71
C GLU A 273 -6.50 -20.09 2.89
N GLN A 274 -5.91 -20.11 4.09
CA GLN A 274 -6.56 -20.68 5.27
C GLN A 274 -7.80 -19.88 5.70
N ILE A 275 -7.76 -18.57 5.53
CA ILE A 275 -8.85 -17.67 5.93
C ILE A 275 -9.94 -17.65 4.86
N THR A 276 -9.55 -17.38 3.61
CA THR A 276 -10.49 -17.11 2.50
C THR A 276 -11.00 -18.36 1.83
N GLY A 277 -10.25 -19.47 1.89
CA GLY A 277 -10.53 -20.68 1.12
C GLY A 277 -10.11 -20.57 -0.35
N VAL A 278 -9.57 -19.43 -0.79
CA VAL A 278 -9.04 -19.28 -2.15
C VAL A 278 -7.66 -19.91 -2.22
N PRO A 279 -7.39 -20.86 -3.15
CA PRO A 279 -6.08 -21.48 -3.26
C PRO A 279 -4.96 -20.47 -3.49
N ARG A 280 -3.87 -20.60 -2.74
CA ARG A 280 -2.75 -19.63 -2.76
C ARG A 280 -2.19 -19.37 -4.15
N HIS A 281 -2.10 -20.41 -5.00
CA HIS A 281 -1.57 -20.25 -6.35
C HIS A 281 -2.43 -19.34 -7.23
N HIS A 282 -3.77 -19.29 -6.99
CA HIS A 282 -4.67 -18.35 -7.68
C HIS A 282 -4.44 -16.92 -7.15
N ILE A 283 -4.21 -16.76 -5.84
CA ILE A 283 -3.88 -15.45 -5.26
C ILE A 283 -2.58 -14.91 -5.86
N GLU A 284 -1.54 -15.75 -5.88
CA GLU A 284 -0.24 -15.41 -6.47
C GLU A 284 -0.37 -15.04 -7.95
N GLN A 285 -1.08 -15.86 -8.73
CA GLN A 285 -1.28 -15.66 -10.16
C GLN A 285 -1.98 -14.33 -10.45
N ILE A 286 -3.12 -14.08 -9.80
CA ILE A 286 -3.93 -12.88 -10.08
C ILE A 286 -3.22 -11.62 -9.63
N ALA A 287 -2.58 -11.64 -8.46
CA ALA A 287 -1.80 -10.51 -7.98
C ALA A 287 -0.63 -10.18 -8.92
N TRP A 288 0.08 -11.22 -9.37
CA TRP A 288 1.17 -11.06 -10.33
C TRP A 288 0.67 -10.53 -11.68
N GLU A 289 -0.36 -11.13 -12.25
CA GLU A 289 -0.91 -10.72 -13.56
C GLU A 289 -1.43 -9.27 -13.52
N PHE A 290 -2.11 -8.88 -12.43
CA PHE A 290 -2.62 -7.54 -12.24
C PHE A 290 -1.49 -6.51 -12.26
N ALA A 291 -0.43 -6.75 -11.48
CA ALA A 291 0.71 -5.85 -11.40
C ALA A 291 1.60 -5.89 -12.65
N ASP A 292 1.85 -7.07 -13.22
CA ASP A 292 2.63 -7.23 -14.45
C ASP A 292 1.96 -6.50 -15.64
N THR A 293 0.64 -6.60 -15.71
CA THR A 293 -0.14 -5.85 -16.72
C THR A 293 0.02 -4.34 -16.49
N ALA A 294 -0.13 -3.86 -15.25
CA ALA A 294 0.07 -2.45 -14.93
C ALA A 294 1.50 -1.99 -15.26
N HIS A 295 2.51 -2.79 -14.92
CA HIS A 295 3.91 -2.52 -15.24
C HIS A 295 4.14 -2.39 -16.75
N LYS A 296 3.68 -3.36 -17.55
CA LYS A 296 3.90 -3.42 -19.00
C LYS A 296 3.10 -2.39 -19.79
N THR A 297 1.96 -1.97 -19.26
CA THR A 297 1.02 -1.09 -19.97
C THR A 297 0.93 0.31 -19.37
N HIS A 298 1.77 0.61 -18.39
CA HIS A 298 1.75 1.87 -17.65
C HIS A 298 0.38 2.18 -17.03
N GLY A 299 -0.19 1.16 -16.31
CA GLY A 299 -1.36 1.36 -15.46
C GLY A 299 -2.69 0.86 -16.02
N ARG A 300 -2.72 0.04 -17.07
CA ARG A 300 -3.99 -0.47 -17.65
C ARG A 300 -4.57 -1.67 -16.90
N SER A 301 -4.44 -1.69 -15.59
CA SER A 301 -5.10 -2.65 -14.69
C SER A 301 -6.05 -1.90 -13.77
N MET A 302 -7.25 -2.42 -13.56
CA MET A 302 -8.23 -1.76 -12.70
C MET A 302 -9.05 -2.75 -11.89
N ILE A 303 -9.62 -2.25 -10.79
CA ILE A 303 -10.57 -2.97 -9.95
C ILE A 303 -11.90 -2.22 -9.96
N ILE A 304 -12.97 -2.93 -10.28
CA ILE A 304 -14.34 -2.43 -10.10
C ILE A 304 -14.81 -2.91 -8.74
N LEU A 305 -14.74 -2.05 -7.74
CA LEU A 305 -15.16 -2.37 -6.39
C LEU A 305 -16.67 -2.16 -6.26
N GLY A 306 -17.38 -3.19 -5.82
CA GLY A 306 -18.83 -3.16 -5.68
C GLY A 306 -19.32 -3.09 -4.24
N ALA A 307 -20.63 -2.91 -4.09
CA ALA A 307 -21.31 -2.80 -2.80
C ALA A 307 -21.11 -4.03 -1.90
N GLY A 308 -20.85 -5.19 -2.47
CA GLY A 308 -20.54 -6.41 -1.71
C GLY A 308 -19.29 -6.29 -0.83
N VAL A 309 -18.38 -5.38 -1.15
CA VAL A 309 -17.15 -5.14 -0.38
C VAL A 309 -17.26 -3.87 0.47
N ASN A 310 -17.78 -2.78 -0.08
CA ASN A 310 -17.69 -1.46 0.53
C ASN A 310 -18.97 -0.97 1.24
N HIS A 311 -20.03 -1.78 1.33
CA HIS A 311 -21.31 -1.43 1.98
C HIS A 311 -21.78 -2.43 3.04
N TRP A 312 -20.97 -3.40 3.41
CA TRP A 312 -21.32 -4.34 4.44
C TRP A 312 -20.82 -3.88 5.83
N TYR A 313 -21.17 -4.63 6.88
CA TYR A 313 -20.97 -4.23 8.29
C TYR A 313 -19.50 -3.92 8.66
N HIS A 314 -18.54 -4.59 8.08
CA HIS A 314 -17.10 -4.39 8.30
C HIS A 314 -16.39 -3.79 7.07
N MET A 315 -17.05 -2.92 6.34
CA MET A 315 -16.49 -2.27 5.16
C MET A 315 -15.21 -1.44 5.45
N ASP A 316 -15.07 -0.98 6.68
CA ASP A 316 -13.90 -0.25 7.18
C ASP A 316 -12.64 -1.12 7.28
N MET A 317 -12.80 -2.45 7.19
CA MET A 317 -11.69 -3.41 7.17
C MET A 317 -11.14 -3.67 5.77
N ASN A 318 -11.85 -3.27 4.74
CA ASN A 318 -11.49 -3.47 3.36
C ASN A 318 -10.97 -2.17 2.75
#